data_2d9996c679b944ab3291da4d0bcc95c6
#
_entry.id   2d9996c679b944ab3291da4d0bcc95c6
#
_cell.length_a   1.000
_cell.length_b   1.000
_cell.length_c   1.000
_cell.angle_alpha   90.00
_cell.angle_beta   90.00
_cell.angle_gamma   90.00
#
_symmetry.space_group_name_H-M   'P 1'
#
loop_
_entity.id
_entity.type
_entity.pdbx_description
1 polymer ?
#
loop_
_entity_poly.entity_id
_entity_poly.type
_entity_poly.pdbx_seq_one_letter_code
_entity_poly.pdbx_strand_id
1 'polypeptide(L)'
;MNKYTFIDLFAGCGGLSEGFYRMGFQALAHVEINHWACETLRKRMKHYGYKDWSDEVLEQDITSDNCIPNIDKVVKGRAVDIII
;
A
#
# COMPACT_ATOMS: atom_id res chain seq x y z
N MET A 1 8.86 19.09 4.61
CA MET A 1 9.45 17.98 5.37
C MET A 1 9.25 16.68 4.61
N ASN A 2 10.31 15.91 4.39
CA ASN A 2 10.23 14.66 3.66
C ASN A 2 9.64 13.56 4.53
N LYS A 3 8.68 12.81 3.98
CA LYS A 3 8.15 11.63 4.64
C LYS A 3 8.93 10.41 4.19
N TYR A 4 9.17 9.49 5.12
CA TYR A 4 9.61 8.16 4.73
C TYR A 4 8.45 7.43 4.06
N THR A 5 8.78 6.59 3.10
CA THR A 5 7.80 5.85 2.30
C THR A 5 7.92 4.36 2.54
N PHE A 6 6.80 3.65 2.36
CA PHE A 6 6.82 2.20 2.55
C PHE A 6 5.88 1.48 1.58
N ILE A 7 6.17 0.20 1.37
CA ILE A 7 5.30 -0.74 0.68
C ILE A 7 4.96 -1.85 1.66
N ASP A 8 3.68 -2.22 1.73
CA ASP A 8 3.19 -3.31 2.58
C ASP A 8 2.83 -4.51 1.69
N LEU A 9 3.58 -5.59 1.81
CA LEU A 9 3.44 -6.75 0.93
C LEU A 9 2.36 -7.75 1.35
N PHE A 10 1.97 -7.74 2.62
CA PHE A 10 0.90 -8.60 3.15
C PHE A 10 -0.02 -7.73 3.99
N ALA A 11 -0.72 -6.84 3.33
CA ALA A 11 -1.33 -5.70 4.00
C ALA A 11 -2.47 -6.06 4.95
N GLY A 12 -3.21 -7.14 4.68
CA GLY A 12 -4.41 -7.45 5.44
C GLY A 12 -5.38 -6.28 5.42
N CYS A 13 -6.00 -5.99 6.56
CA CYS A 13 -6.91 -4.84 6.70
C CYS A 13 -6.17 -3.53 7.00
N GLY A 14 -4.84 -3.55 7.01
CA GLY A 14 -4.04 -2.35 7.20
C GLY A 14 -3.63 -2.05 8.64
N GLY A 15 -3.69 -3.03 9.54
CA GLY A 15 -3.34 -2.81 10.94
C GLY A 15 -1.89 -2.38 11.14
N LEU A 16 -0.94 -3.07 10.48
CA LEU A 16 0.47 -2.73 10.58
C LEU A 16 0.75 -1.40 9.88
N SER A 17 0.21 -1.20 8.68
CA SER A 17 0.41 0.04 7.94
C SER A 17 -0.20 1.25 8.65
N GLU A 18 -1.25 1.07 9.45
CA GLU A 18 -1.80 2.15 10.26
C GLU A 18 -0.77 2.70 11.25
N GLY A 19 0.01 1.80 11.88
CA GLY A 19 1.08 2.22 12.79
C GLY A 19 2.12 3.08 12.07
N PHE A 20 2.54 2.67 10.89
CA PHE A 20 3.48 3.45 10.07
C PHE A 20 2.88 4.79 9.66
N TYR A 21 1.62 4.79 9.23
CA TYR A 21 0.93 6.02 8.86
C TYR A 21 0.88 7.01 10.03
N ARG A 22 0.56 6.52 11.24
CA ARG A 22 0.50 7.37 12.44
C ARG A 22 1.85 7.97 12.80
N MET A 23 2.95 7.31 12.43
CA MET A 23 4.30 7.83 12.64
C MET A 23 4.74 8.80 11.55
N GLY A 24 3.86 9.16 10.62
CA GLY A 24 4.14 10.09 9.55
C GLY A 24 4.73 9.46 8.30
N PHE A 25 4.74 8.14 8.18
CA PHE A 25 5.20 7.46 6.98
C PHE A 25 4.10 7.47 5.92
N GLN A 26 4.51 7.50 4.65
CA GLN A 26 3.58 7.49 3.53
C GLN A 26 3.61 6.13 2.82
N ALA A 27 2.45 5.49 2.72
CA ALA A 27 2.32 4.25 1.95
C ALA A 27 2.32 4.57 0.46
N LEU A 28 3.06 3.78 -0.33
CA LEU A 28 3.07 3.89 -1.78
C LEU A 28 2.28 2.76 -2.44
N ALA A 29 2.24 1.58 -1.83
CA ALA A 29 1.48 0.46 -2.35
C ALA A 29 1.19 -0.52 -1.21
N HIS A 30 0.07 -1.22 -1.35
CA HIS A 30 -0.33 -2.32 -0.48
C HIS A 30 -0.66 -3.51 -1.34
N VAL A 31 -0.13 -4.68 -1.00
CA VAL A 31 -0.42 -5.93 -1.72
C VAL A 31 -1.16 -6.86 -0.77
N GLU A 32 -2.33 -7.32 -1.19
CA GLU A 32 -3.17 -8.22 -0.42
C GLU A 32 -4.01 -9.08 -1.36
N ILE A 33 -4.07 -10.38 -1.11
CA ILE A 33 -4.82 -11.31 -1.96
C ILE A 33 -6.31 -11.38 -1.58
N ASN A 34 -6.65 -11.11 -0.32
CA ASN A 34 -8.02 -11.22 0.15
C ASN A 34 -8.85 -10.01 -0.27
N HIS A 35 -9.92 -10.28 -1.03
CA HIS A 35 -10.77 -9.22 -1.57
C HIS A 35 -11.36 -8.31 -0.49
N TRP A 36 -11.89 -8.89 0.58
CA TRP A 36 -12.55 -8.10 1.62
C TRP A 36 -11.56 -7.26 2.42
N ALA A 37 -10.36 -7.80 2.64
CA ALA A 37 -9.29 -7.03 3.25
C ALA A 37 -8.89 -5.84 2.38
N CYS A 38 -8.81 -6.03 1.06
CA CYS A 38 -8.53 -4.94 0.12
C CYS A 38 -9.59 -3.85 0.17
N GLU A 39 -10.87 -4.24 0.23
CA GLU A 39 -11.96 -3.27 0.31
C GLU A 39 -11.88 -2.44 1.60
N THR A 40 -11.61 -3.09 2.73
CA THR A 40 -11.43 -2.41 4.00
C THR A 40 -10.24 -1.44 3.94
N LEU A 41 -9.14 -1.90 3.36
CA LEU A 41 -7.92 -1.11 3.24
C LEU A 41 -8.14 0.13 2.34
N ARG A 42 -8.85 -0.03 1.24
CA ARG A 42 -9.19 1.10 0.36
C ARG A 42 -9.99 2.17 1.12
N LYS A 43 -10.95 1.75 1.93
CA LYS A 43 -11.72 2.69 2.76
C LYS A 43 -10.84 3.41 3.75
N ARG A 44 -9.87 2.71 4.36
CA ARG A 44 -8.91 3.34 5.27
C ARG A 44 -8.04 4.36 4.56
N MET A 45 -7.51 4.02 3.39
CA MET A 45 -6.66 4.94 2.61
C MET A 45 -7.44 6.18 2.19
N LYS A 46 -8.69 6.01 1.78
CA LYS A 46 -9.57 7.13 1.47
C LYS A 46 -9.78 8.03 2.68
N HIS A 47 -10.03 7.42 3.84
CA HIS A 47 -10.23 8.15 5.10
C HIS A 47 -8.99 8.94 5.49
N TYR A 48 -7.78 8.39 5.25
CA TYR A 48 -6.53 9.08 5.54
C TYR A 48 -6.22 10.19 4.54
N GLY A 49 -7.00 10.33 3.48
CA GLY A 49 -6.81 11.39 2.49
C GLY A 49 -5.85 11.05 1.35
N TYR A 50 -5.53 9.78 1.14
CA TYR A 50 -4.69 9.37 0.02
C TYR A 50 -5.42 9.61 -1.29
N LYS A 51 -4.78 10.32 -2.21
CA LYS A 51 -5.39 10.67 -3.51
C LYS A 51 -5.65 9.42 -4.35
N ASP A 52 -4.69 8.52 -4.41
CA ASP A 52 -4.77 7.30 -5.23
C ASP A 52 -5.16 6.08 -4.38
N TRP A 53 -6.04 6.29 -3.42
CA TRP A 53 -6.39 5.29 -2.41
C TRP A 53 -6.88 3.96 -2.99
N SER A 54 -7.51 3.98 -4.15
CA SER A 54 -8.01 2.77 -4.79
C SER A 54 -6.91 2.04 -5.56
N ASP A 55 -6.11 2.78 -6.32
CA ASP A 55 -5.09 2.21 -7.21
C ASP A 55 -3.89 1.66 -6.46
N GLU A 56 -3.58 2.23 -5.31
CA GLU A 56 -2.42 1.82 -4.51
C GLU A 56 -2.69 0.57 -3.67
N VAL A 57 -3.91 0.09 -3.61
CA VAL A 57 -4.25 -1.20 -3.00
C VAL A 57 -4.38 -2.24 -4.10
N LEU A 58 -3.39 -3.12 -4.18
CA LEU A 58 -3.29 -4.14 -5.23
C LEU A 58 -3.83 -5.47 -4.70
N GLU A 59 -4.97 -5.89 -5.23
CA GLU A 59 -5.58 -7.18 -4.89
C GLU A 59 -4.90 -8.25 -5.72
N GLN A 60 -3.80 -8.80 -5.20
CA GLN A 60 -2.92 -9.69 -5.96
C GLN A 60 -2.26 -10.72 -5.08
N ASP A 61 -1.92 -11.86 -5.70
CA ASP A 61 -1.01 -12.85 -5.13
C ASP A 61 0.42 -12.32 -5.33
N ILE A 62 1.17 -12.20 -4.25
CA ILE A 62 2.55 -11.70 -4.29
C ILE A 62 3.48 -12.60 -5.13
N THR A 63 3.11 -13.86 -5.34
CA THR A 63 3.87 -14.79 -6.18
C THR A 63 3.56 -14.68 -7.66
N SER A 64 2.55 -13.87 -8.02
CA SER A 64 2.17 -13.66 -9.42
C SER A 64 3.28 -12.92 -10.18
N ASP A 65 3.50 -13.31 -11.45
CA ASP A 65 4.47 -12.67 -12.32
C ASP A 65 4.18 -11.17 -12.55
N ASN A 66 2.92 -10.78 -12.38
CA ASN A 66 2.50 -9.38 -12.60
C ASN A 66 2.66 -8.52 -11.34
N CYS A 67 2.98 -9.11 -10.19
CA CYS A 67 2.99 -8.37 -8.93
C CYS A 67 4.02 -7.22 -8.94
N ILE A 68 5.27 -7.51 -9.25
CA ILE A 68 6.31 -6.49 -9.27
C ILE A 68 6.03 -5.40 -10.32
N PRO A 69 5.67 -5.74 -11.59
CA PRO A 69 5.29 -4.72 -12.55
C PRO A 69 4.14 -3.82 -12.08
N ASN A 70 3.15 -4.39 -11.40
CA ASN A 70 2.02 -3.61 -10.90
C ASN A 70 2.41 -2.72 -9.73
N ILE A 71 3.30 -3.18 -8.85
CA ILE A 71 3.86 -2.34 -7.79
C ILE A 71 4.60 -1.15 -8.40
N ASP A 72 5.47 -1.40 -9.37
CA ASP A 72 6.23 -0.35 -10.05
C ASP A 72 5.30 0.70 -10.67
N LYS A 73 4.19 0.26 -11.24
CA LYS A 73 3.23 1.14 -11.88
C LYS A 73 2.62 2.13 -10.89
N VAL A 74 2.27 1.68 -9.70
CA VAL A 74 1.66 2.56 -8.69
C VAL A 74 2.69 3.35 -7.90
N VAL A 75 3.91 2.85 -7.75
CA VAL A 75 5.00 3.58 -7.09
C VAL A 75 5.44 4.79 -7.91
N LYS A 76 5.36 4.73 -9.24
CA LYS A 76 5.60 5.85 -10.14
C LYS A 76 7.00 6.46 -9.99
N GLY A 77 8.00 5.62 -9.81
CA GLY A 77 9.40 6.06 -9.68
C GLY A 77 9.75 6.73 -8.37
N ARG A 78 8.84 6.80 -7.41
CA ARG A 78 9.14 7.38 -6.09
C ARG A 78 10.06 6.45 -5.31
N ALA A 79 10.93 7.03 -4.49
CA ALA A 79 11.84 6.25 -3.64
C ALA A 79 11.06 5.48 -2.58
N VAL A 80 11.46 4.24 -2.33
CA VAL A 80 10.88 3.38 -1.30
C VAL A 80 11.90 3.21 -0.19
N ASP A 81 11.56 3.63 1.01
CA ASP A 81 12.47 3.57 2.16
C ASP A 81 12.36 2.23 2.89
N ILE A 82 11.15 1.70 3.03
CA ILE A 82 10.87 0.51 3.83
C ILE A 82 9.90 -0.42 3.11
N ILE A 83 10.14 -1.71 3.23
CA ILE A 83 9.22 -2.77 2.79
C ILE A 83 8.85 -3.60 4.01
N ILE A 84 7.55 -3.76 4.26
CA ILE A 84 7.05 -4.50 5.42
C ILE A 84 6.11 -5.63 5.03
#